data_9a332da3396545aa6b935fd3a7608738
#
_entry.id   9a332da3396545aa6b935fd3a7608738
#
_cell.length_a   1.000
_cell.length_b   1.000
_cell.length_c   1.000
_cell.angle_alpha   90.00
_cell.angle_beta   90.00
_cell.angle_gamma   90.00
#
_symmetry.space_group_name_H-M   'P 1'
#
loop_
_entity.id
_entity.type
_entity.pdbx_description
1 polymer ?
#
loop_
_entity_poly.entity_id
_entity_poly.type
_entity_poly.pdbx_seq_one_letter_code
_entity_poly.pdbx_strand_id
1 'polypeptide(L)'
;MTNSDDSAIGLGLLLPFQIAQLHSALNAQAKVIISRFGDLNLAQWRIVKVVALGIENTTTPVRRATGIDKSQFSKMLSVLEQKGYVVLHPFENDKRQHVIELTDKARKAHERLGPMLDERQRHLVEELTEDELAVIYKAIKVMAVAAQKTDFDIPIPELEEN
;
A
#
# COMPACT_ATOMS: atom_id res chain seq x y z
N MET A 1 -12.42 11.94 -40.22
CA MET A 1 -12.03 12.60 -38.99
C MET A 1 -12.80 11.94 -37.82
N THR A 2 -12.38 10.82 -37.39
CA THR A 2 -12.96 10.09 -36.24
C THR A 2 -11.96 9.01 -35.86
N ASN A 3 -11.15 9.20 -34.83
CA ASN A 3 -10.46 8.06 -34.15
C ASN A 3 -9.60 8.44 -32.91
N SER A 4 -9.52 9.75 -32.56
CA SER A 4 -8.69 10.12 -31.38
C SER A 4 -9.47 10.02 -30.06
N ASP A 5 -10.80 10.17 -30.08
CA ASP A 5 -11.62 10.14 -28.86
C ASP A 5 -11.90 8.71 -28.36
N ASP A 6 -12.13 7.78 -29.29
CA ASP A 6 -12.43 6.37 -28.96
C ASP A 6 -11.22 5.63 -28.35
N SER A 7 -10.00 5.98 -28.77
CA SER A 7 -8.79 5.38 -28.22
C SER A 7 -8.48 5.90 -26.81
N ALA A 8 -8.77 7.16 -26.51
CA ALA A 8 -8.55 7.73 -25.18
C ALA A 8 -9.54 7.17 -24.15
N ILE A 9 -10.80 6.93 -24.55
CA ILE A 9 -11.80 6.26 -23.71
C ILE A 9 -11.40 4.81 -23.45
N GLY A 10 -10.94 4.08 -24.48
CA GLY A 10 -10.48 2.70 -24.35
C GLY A 10 -9.29 2.54 -23.40
N LEU A 11 -8.31 3.45 -23.46
CA LEU A 11 -7.16 3.46 -22.54
C LEU A 11 -7.59 3.80 -21.12
N GLY A 12 -8.54 4.72 -20.92
CA GLY A 12 -9.07 5.07 -19.59
C GLY A 12 -9.81 3.90 -18.92
N LEU A 13 -10.53 3.08 -19.68
CA LEU A 13 -11.20 1.89 -19.17
C LEU A 13 -10.23 0.79 -18.73
N LEU A 14 -9.02 0.73 -19.31
CA LEU A 14 -7.98 -0.23 -18.95
C LEU A 14 -7.12 0.21 -17.76
N LEU A 15 -7.22 1.45 -17.32
CA LEU A 15 -6.41 2.01 -16.24
C LEU A 15 -6.46 1.18 -14.94
N PRO A 16 -7.62 0.71 -14.45
CA PRO A 16 -7.66 -0.15 -13.27
C PRO A 16 -6.87 -1.46 -13.43
N PHE A 17 -6.90 -2.05 -14.64
CA PHE A 17 -6.13 -3.26 -14.93
C PHE A 17 -4.63 -3.00 -14.96
N GLN A 18 -4.19 -1.88 -15.52
CA GLN A 18 -2.78 -1.47 -15.52
C GLN A 18 -2.26 -1.22 -14.10
N ILE A 19 -3.07 -0.54 -13.27
CA ILE A 19 -2.74 -0.34 -11.85
C ILE A 19 -2.63 -1.69 -11.13
N ALA A 20 -3.55 -2.63 -11.36
CA ALA A 20 -3.52 -3.94 -10.76
C ALA A 20 -2.29 -4.75 -11.20
N GLN A 21 -1.91 -4.70 -12.47
CA GLN A 21 -0.70 -5.35 -12.99
C GLN A 21 0.56 -4.75 -12.37
N LEU A 22 0.68 -3.42 -12.32
CA LEU A 22 1.80 -2.72 -11.68
C LEU A 22 1.89 -3.09 -10.21
N HIS A 23 0.78 -3.06 -9.48
CA HIS A 23 0.72 -3.46 -8.08
C HIS A 23 1.21 -4.91 -7.87
N SER A 24 0.76 -5.85 -8.72
CA SER A 24 1.20 -7.23 -8.68
C SER A 24 2.71 -7.38 -8.90
N ALA A 25 3.25 -6.71 -9.92
CA ALA A 25 4.68 -6.72 -10.22
C ALA A 25 5.52 -6.15 -9.07
N LEU A 26 5.11 -5.01 -8.50
CA LEU A 26 5.77 -4.39 -7.35
C LEU A 26 5.75 -5.30 -6.11
N ASN A 27 4.65 -6.00 -5.87
CA ASN A 27 4.53 -6.94 -4.76
C ASN A 27 5.45 -8.16 -4.96
N ALA A 28 5.48 -8.72 -6.16
CA ALA A 28 6.36 -9.86 -6.50
C ALA A 28 7.84 -9.50 -6.31
N GLN A 29 8.26 -8.34 -6.81
CA GLN A 29 9.62 -7.84 -6.68
C GLN A 29 10.01 -7.62 -5.20
N ALA A 30 9.16 -6.97 -4.40
CA ALA A 30 9.40 -6.76 -2.99
C ALA A 30 9.47 -8.09 -2.21
N LYS A 31 8.62 -9.07 -2.55
CA LYS A 31 8.62 -10.39 -1.93
C LYS A 31 9.94 -11.12 -2.12
N VAL A 32 10.55 -11.04 -3.29
CA VAL A 32 11.87 -11.63 -3.57
C VAL A 32 12.94 -11.05 -2.66
N ILE A 33 12.95 -9.72 -2.47
CA ILE A 33 13.91 -9.05 -1.60
C ILE A 33 13.69 -9.47 -0.14
N ILE A 34 12.46 -9.36 0.36
CA ILE A 34 12.14 -9.63 1.76
C ILE A 34 12.42 -11.09 2.14
N SER A 35 12.10 -12.06 1.28
CA SER A 35 12.29 -13.48 1.54
C SER A 35 13.76 -13.89 1.69
N ARG A 36 14.69 -13.11 1.18
CA ARG A 36 16.14 -13.39 1.29
C ARG A 36 16.71 -13.06 2.67
N PHE A 37 16.04 -12.23 3.44
CA PHE A 37 16.65 -11.58 4.60
C PHE A 37 15.85 -11.71 5.89
N GLY A 38 14.73 -12.44 5.89
CA GLY A 38 13.95 -12.61 7.10
C GLY A 38 12.66 -13.40 6.93
N ASP A 39 11.93 -13.49 8.02
CA ASP A 39 10.65 -14.20 8.12
C ASP A 39 9.44 -13.25 8.08
N LEU A 40 9.64 -12.01 7.64
CA LEU A 40 8.57 -11.05 7.38
C LEU A 40 7.96 -11.28 5.99
N ASN A 41 6.66 -11.04 5.86
CA ASN A 41 6.03 -10.84 4.57
C ASN A 41 5.92 -9.34 4.24
N LEU A 42 5.49 -9.02 3.01
CA LEU A 42 5.40 -7.64 2.55
C LEU A 42 4.44 -6.78 3.38
N ALA A 43 3.31 -7.33 3.82
CA ALA A 43 2.35 -6.58 4.65
C ALA A 43 2.94 -6.27 6.03
N GLN A 44 3.62 -7.24 6.64
CA GLN A 44 4.34 -7.07 7.89
C GLN A 44 5.47 -6.05 7.77
N TRP A 45 6.25 -6.12 6.67
CA TRP A 45 7.27 -5.13 6.38
C TRP A 45 6.72 -3.71 6.28
N ARG A 46 5.58 -3.51 5.59
CA ARG A 46 4.94 -2.18 5.48
C ARG A 46 4.60 -1.61 6.85
N ILE A 47 4.09 -2.43 7.77
CA ILE A 47 3.80 -2.00 9.14
C ILE A 47 5.09 -1.56 9.84
N VAL A 48 6.12 -2.39 9.81
CA VAL A 48 7.42 -2.07 10.43
C VAL A 48 8.01 -0.79 9.85
N LYS A 49 7.99 -0.63 8.51
CA LYS A 49 8.55 0.56 7.84
C LYS A 49 7.82 1.85 8.23
N VAL A 50 6.50 1.86 8.25
CA VAL A 50 5.71 3.05 8.61
C VAL A 50 6.02 3.51 10.03
N VAL A 51 6.10 2.56 10.96
CA VAL A 51 6.44 2.87 12.37
C VAL A 51 7.91 3.27 12.52
N ALA A 52 8.82 2.59 11.83
CA ALA A 52 10.26 2.91 11.89
C ALA A 52 10.59 4.31 11.36
N LEU A 53 9.88 4.77 10.34
CA LEU A 53 10.04 6.11 9.78
C LEU A 53 9.35 7.21 10.62
N GLY A 54 8.66 6.85 11.70
CA GLY A 54 7.93 7.81 12.54
C GLY A 54 6.75 8.47 11.84
N ILE A 55 6.25 7.88 10.75
CA ILE A 55 5.10 8.44 10.01
C ILE A 55 3.85 8.35 10.87
N GLU A 56 3.62 7.18 11.45
CA GLU A 56 2.50 6.88 12.35
C GLU A 56 2.91 5.73 13.28
N ASN A 57 2.29 5.68 14.46
CA ASN A 57 2.56 4.61 15.44
C ASN A 57 1.30 4.04 16.10
N THR A 58 0.11 4.53 15.80
CA THR A 58 -1.14 3.98 16.33
C THR A 58 -1.85 3.12 15.28
N THR A 59 -2.59 2.11 15.73
CA THR A 59 -3.11 1.04 14.84
C THR A 59 -3.93 1.53 13.67
N THR A 60 -4.86 2.49 13.85
CA THR A 60 -5.70 2.96 12.75
C THR A 60 -4.94 3.81 11.73
N PRO A 61 -4.13 4.81 12.10
CA PRO A 61 -3.28 5.56 11.18
C PRO A 61 -2.28 4.67 10.44
N VAL A 62 -1.57 3.77 11.14
CA VAL A 62 -0.63 2.83 10.50
C VAL A 62 -1.33 1.95 9.47
N ARG A 63 -2.52 1.43 9.78
CA ARG A 63 -3.31 0.65 8.83
C ARG A 63 -3.64 1.46 7.57
N ARG A 64 -4.06 2.70 7.72
CA ARG A 64 -4.35 3.60 6.58
C ARG A 64 -3.11 3.86 5.74
N ALA A 65 -2.00 4.19 6.38
CA ALA A 65 -0.73 4.46 5.70
C ALA A 65 -0.19 3.25 4.94
N THR A 66 -0.42 2.03 5.46
CA THR A 66 0.03 0.78 4.80
C THR A 66 -0.88 0.31 3.67
N GLY A 67 -2.12 0.82 3.57
CA GLY A 67 -3.12 0.36 2.60
C GLY A 67 -3.61 -1.07 2.84
N ILE A 68 -3.48 -1.61 4.06
CA ILE A 68 -3.89 -2.97 4.41
C ILE A 68 -5.34 -2.92 4.90
N ASP A 69 -6.16 -3.86 4.44
CA ASP A 69 -7.53 -3.98 4.96
C ASP A 69 -7.57 -4.33 6.46
N LYS A 70 -8.71 -4.02 7.11
CA LYS A 70 -8.83 -4.12 8.57
C LYS A 70 -8.59 -5.56 9.08
N SER A 71 -9.10 -6.55 8.38
CA SER A 71 -9.03 -7.94 8.83
C SER A 71 -7.61 -8.50 8.68
N GLN A 72 -6.95 -8.20 7.56
CA GLN A 72 -5.57 -8.57 7.32
C GLN A 72 -4.60 -7.82 8.23
N PHE A 73 -4.83 -6.52 8.46
CA PHE A 73 -3.98 -5.73 9.35
C PHE A 73 -3.94 -6.32 10.76
N SER A 74 -5.10 -6.65 11.35
CA SER A 74 -5.17 -7.25 12.68
C SER A 74 -4.41 -8.58 12.77
N LYS A 75 -4.55 -9.44 11.75
CA LYS A 75 -3.81 -10.71 11.66
C LYS A 75 -2.30 -10.48 11.55
N MET A 76 -1.88 -9.54 10.69
CA MET A 76 -0.45 -9.25 10.50
C MET A 76 0.16 -8.66 11.76
N LEU A 77 -0.56 -7.79 12.46
CA LEU A 77 -0.09 -7.18 13.71
C LEU A 77 0.06 -8.22 14.82
N SER A 78 -0.92 -9.12 14.97
CA SER A 78 -0.84 -10.23 15.93
C SER A 78 0.35 -11.15 15.65
N VAL A 79 0.61 -11.47 14.37
CA VAL A 79 1.78 -12.28 14.01
C VAL A 79 3.10 -11.54 14.28
N LEU A 80 3.15 -10.23 14.03
CA LEU A 80 4.34 -9.42 14.35
C LEU A 80 4.64 -9.41 15.87
N GLU A 81 3.59 -9.31 16.68
CA GLU A 81 3.72 -9.37 18.13
C GLU A 81 4.19 -10.76 18.60
N GLN A 82 3.57 -11.84 18.12
CA GLN A 82 3.97 -13.23 18.41
C GLN A 82 5.42 -13.53 18.00
N LYS A 83 5.86 -12.97 16.88
CA LYS A 83 7.25 -13.10 16.41
C LYS A 83 8.22 -12.17 17.14
N GLY A 84 7.75 -11.32 18.04
CA GLY A 84 8.56 -10.38 18.80
C GLY A 84 9.13 -9.22 18.00
N TYR A 85 8.43 -8.79 16.95
CA TYR A 85 8.78 -7.58 16.18
C TYR A 85 8.19 -6.32 16.78
N VAL A 86 7.01 -6.41 17.39
CA VAL A 86 6.33 -5.26 17.98
C VAL A 86 5.84 -5.60 19.38
N VAL A 87 5.64 -4.54 20.17
CA VAL A 87 4.90 -4.56 21.43
C VAL A 87 3.72 -3.62 21.27
N LEU A 88 2.55 -4.03 21.74
CA LEU A 88 1.33 -3.24 21.67
C LEU A 88 1.00 -2.67 23.05
N HIS A 89 0.87 -1.35 23.13
CA HIS A 89 0.44 -0.64 24.33
C HIS A 89 -0.96 -0.04 24.12
N PRO A 90 -1.83 -0.04 25.13
CA PRO A 90 -3.10 0.66 25.05
C PRO A 90 -2.89 2.13 24.71
N PHE A 91 -3.69 2.69 23.81
CA PHE A 91 -3.66 4.12 23.52
C PHE A 91 -4.57 4.85 24.51
N GLU A 92 -4.03 5.77 25.28
CA GLU A 92 -4.74 6.43 26.40
C GLU A 92 -6.02 7.15 25.98
N ASN A 93 -5.97 7.78 24.79
CA ASN A 93 -7.09 8.62 24.30
C ASN A 93 -8.18 7.78 23.58
N ASP A 94 -7.90 6.53 23.19
CA ASP A 94 -8.88 5.65 22.55
C ASP A 94 -8.55 4.18 22.83
N LYS A 95 -9.28 3.56 23.75
CA LYS A 95 -9.09 2.16 24.16
C LYS A 95 -9.27 1.13 23.03
N ARG A 96 -9.79 1.55 21.87
CA ARG A 96 -9.92 0.70 20.68
C ARG A 96 -8.66 0.67 19.84
N GLN A 97 -7.70 1.52 20.16
CA GLN A 97 -6.43 1.64 19.45
C GLN A 97 -5.28 1.25 20.35
N HIS A 98 -4.18 0.84 19.73
CA HIS A 98 -2.93 0.53 20.40
C HIS A 98 -1.81 1.35 19.76
N VAL A 99 -0.86 1.72 20.57
CA VAL A 99 0.44 2.22 20.11
C VAL A 99 1.28 1.01 19.75
N ILE A 100 1.88 1.04 18.58
CA ILE A 100 2.79 0.01 18.06
C ILE A 100 4.21 0.46 18.33
N GLU A 101 4.91 -0.25 19.18
CA GLU A 101 6.32 -0.03 19.47
C GLU A 101 7.17 -1.11 18.81
N LEU A 102 8.22 -0.69 18.10
CA LEU A 102 9.16 -1.61 17.48
C LEU A 102 10.17 -2.14 18.51
N THR A 103 10.38 -3.44 18.52
CA THR A 103 11.46 -4.07 19.27
C THR A 103 12.81 -3.89 18.56
N ASP A 104 13.91 -4.21 19.24
CA ASP A 104 15.25 -4.23 18.62
C ASP A 104 15.33 -5.20 17.44
N LYS A 105 14.57 -6.31 17.49
CA LYS A 105 14.45 -7.24 16.36
C LYS A 105 13.87 -6.55 15.12
N ALA A 106 12.83 -5.75 15.30
CA ALA A 106 12.22 -5.00 14.20
C ALA A 106 13.14 -3.90 13.66
N ARG A 107 13.83 -3.18 14.55
CA ARG A 107 14.80 -2.14 14.16
C ARG A 107 15.93 -2.73 13.31
N LYS A 108 16.52 -3.84 13.74
CA LYS A 108 17.55 -4.57 12.98
C LYS A 108 17.03 -5.08 11.64
N ALA A 109 15.79 -5.57 11.57
CA ALA A 109 15.18 -5.98 10.32
C ALA A 109 14.98 -4.76 9.38
N HIS A 110 14.56 -3.62 9.91
CA HIS A 110 14.43 -2.38 9.15
C HIS A 110 15.76 -1.88 8.62
N GLU A 111 16.81 -1.85 9.44
CA GLU A 111 18.17 -1.48 9.04
C GLU A 111 18.72 -2.36 7.91
N ARG A 112 18.39 -3.65 7.93
CA ARG A 112 18.86 -4.62 6.93
C ARG A 112 18.07 -4.52 5.61
N LEU A 113 16.74 -4.48 5.69
CA LEU A 113 15.84 -4.54 4.52
C LEU A 113 15.60 -3.17 3.89
N GLY A 114 15.64 -2.11 4.70
CA GLY A 114 15.35 -0.75 4.27
C GLY A 114 16.16 -0.31 3.06
N PRO A 115 17.50 -0.34 3.13
CA PRO A 115 18.35 0.11 2.03
C PRO A 115 18.08 -0.60 0.70
N MET A 116 17.80 -1.92 0.72
CA MET A 116 17.53 -2.69 -0.49
C MET A 116 16.17 -2.36 -1.11
N LEU A 117 15.16 -2.11 -0.28
CA LEU A 117 13.84 -1.72 -0.77
C LEU A 117 13.80 -0.26 -1.19
N ASP A 118 14.62 0.58 -0.61
CA ASP A 118 14.79 1.98 -1.02
C ASP A 118 15.59 2.08 -2.32
N GLU A 119 16.60 1.23 -2.53
CA GLU A 119 17.30 1.09 -3.82
C GLU A 119 16.34 0.65 -4.92
N ARG A 120 15.55 -0.39 -4.66
CA ARG A 120 14.50 -0.81 -5.57
C ARG A 120 13.54 0.33 -5.93
N GLN A 121 13.16 1.16 -4.95
CA GLN A 121 12.29 2.31 -5.19
C GLN A 121 12.97 3.36 -6.07
N ARG A 122 14.27 3.60 -5.91
CA ARG A 122 15.03 4.50 -6.78
C ARG A 122 15.04 4.00 -8.22
N HIS A 123 15.37 2.74 -8.45
CA HIS A 123 15.33 2.14 -9.79
C HIS A 123 13.96 2.19 -10.46
N LEU A 124 12.88 2.10 -9.68
CA LEU A 124 11.53 2.18 -10.22
C LEU A 124 11.21 3.52 -10.89
N VAL A 125 11.85 4.59 -10.41
CA VAL A 125 11.52 5.96 -10.82
C VAL A 125 12.71 6.70 -11.48
N GLU A 126 13.85 6.04 -11.66
CA GLU A 126 15.09 6.68 -12.13
C GLU A 126 15.01 7.29 -13.54
N GLU A 127 14.14 6.74 -14.39
CA GLU A 127 13.91 7.24 -15.75
C GLU A 127 12.83 8.33 -15.81
N LEU A 128 12.20 8.68 -14.68
CA LEU A 128 11.17 9.69 -14.60
C LEU A 128 11.76 11.03 -14.16
N THR A 129 11.34 12.10 -14.82
CA THR A 129 11.65 13.46 -14.39
C THR A 129 10.88 13.84 -13.12
N GLU A 130 11.33 14.89 -12.43
CA GLU A 130 10.65 15.42 -11.24
C GLU A 130 9.22 15.86 -11.55
N ASP A 131 8.98 16.46 -12.72
CA ASP A 131 7.65 16.89 -13.15
C ASP A 131 6.73 15.70 -13.40
N GLU A 132 7.21 14.63 -14.04
CA GLU A 132 6.44 13.39 -14.24
C GLU A 132 6.10 12.72 -12.91
N LEU A 133 7.05 12.68 -11.98
CA LEU A 133 6.81 12.16 -10.63
C LEU A 133 5.74 12.99 -9.90
N ALA A 134 5.80 14.31 -9.99
CA ALA A 134 4.79 15.19 -9.40
C ALA A 134 3.40 14.95 -9.97
N VAL A 135 3.30 14.75 -11.29
CA VAL A 135 2.03 14.40 -11.98
C VAL A 135 1.52 13.04 -11.51
N ILE A 136 2.39 12.02 -11.45
CA ILE A 136 2.02 10.67 -10.99
C ILE A 136 1.50 10.72 -9.55
N TYR A 137 2.19 11.37 -8.63
CA TYR A 137 1.73 11.50 -7.24
C TYR A 137 0.40 12.22 -7.12
N LYS A 138 0.19 13.28 -7.90
CA LYS A 138 -1.08 13.99 -7.97
C LYS A 138 -2.20 13.08 -8.49
N ALA A 139 -1.95 12.36 -9.58
CA ALA A 139 -2.93 11.45 -10.19
C ALA A 139 -3.32 10.32 -9.23
N ILE A 140 -2.34 9.67 -8.59
CA ILE A 140 -2.60 8.63 -7.58
C ILE A 140 -3.47 9.18 -6.45
N LYS A 141 -3.18 10.38 -5.96
CA LYS A 141 -3.94 11.00 -4.86
C LYS A 141 -5.40 11.26 -5.24
N VAL A 142 -5.62 11.81 -6.44
CA VAL A 142 -6.96 12.07 -6.98
C VAL A 142 -7.74 10.76 -7.16
N MET A 143 -7.13 9.76 -7.78
CA MET A 143 -7.74 8.45 -7.99
C MET A 143 -8.06 7.73 -6.67
N ALA A 144 -7.17 7.81 -5.68
CA ALA A 144 -7.38 7.20 -4.37
C ALA A 144 -8.59 7.80 -3.64
N VAL A 145 -8.82 9.11 -3.79
CA VAL A 145 -10.03 9.77 -3.24
C VAL A 145 -11.27 9.33 -4.01
N ALA A 146 -11.21 9.35 -5.34
CA ALA A 146 -12.33 8.96 -6.19
C ALA A 146 -12.75 7.49 -5.97
N ALA A 147 -11.77 6.59 -5.78
CA ALA A 147 -12.02 5.17 -5.53
C ALA A 147 -12.68 4.85 -4.18
N GLN A 148 -12.78 5.83 -3.27
CA GLN A 148 -13.52 5.66 -2.01
C GLN A 148 -15.03 5.84 -2.17
N LYS A 149 -15.46 6.41 -3.29
CA LYS A 149 -16.87 6.61 -3.60
C LYS A 149 -17.50 5.26 -3.99
N THR A 150 -18.59 4.88 -3.34
CA THR A 150 -19.28 3.59 -3.54
C THR A 150 -20.74 3.73 -3.96
N ASP A 151 -21.28 4.96 -3.91
CA ASP A 151 -22.63 5.31 -4.32
C ASP A 151 -22.61 5.89 -5.74
N PHE A 152 -22.76 5.03 -6.71
CA PHE A 152 -22.88 5.42 -8.11
C PHE A 152 -24.34 5.30 -8.54
N ASP A 153 -24.88 6.38 -9.13
CA ASP A 153 -26.13 6.34 -9.85
C ASP A 153 -25.87 5.75 -11.25
N ILE A 154 -25.76 4.44 -11.31
CA ILE A 154 -25.55 3.70 -12.56
C ILE A 154 -26.91 3.21 -13.03
N PRO A 155 -27.43 3.67 -14.18
CA PRO A 155 -28.65 3.11 -14.76
C PRO A 155 -28.41 1.61 -15.05
N ILE A 156 -29.22 0.77 -14.42
CA ILE A 156 -29.22 -0.67 -14.69
C ILE A 156 -30.00 -0.85 -16.01
N PRO A 157 -29.38 -1.37 -17.09
CA PRO A 157 -30.12 -1.69 -18.31
C PRO A 157 -31.22 -2.69 -17.97
N GLU A 158 -32.44 -2.40 -18.39
CA GLU A 158 -33.52 -3.41 -18.34
C GLU A 158 -33.05 -4.61 -19.19
N LEU A 159 -32.84 -5.76 -18.53
CA LEU A 159 -32.59 -7.01 -19.24
C LEU A 159 -33.90 -7.37 -19.94
N GLU A 160 -33.94 -7.29 -21.26
CA GLU A 160 -35.05 -7.87 -22.03
C GLU A 160 -35.08 -9.37 -21.70
N GLU A 161 -36.12 -9.78 -20.98
CA GLU A 161 -36.42 -11.19 -20.77
C GLU A 161 -36.79 -11.81 -22.13
N ASN A 162 -35.88 -12.64 -22.70
CA ASN A 162 -36.16 -13.52 -23.84
C ASN A 162 -36.80 -14.82 -23.39
#